data_2f6d142ef6c99c3b0e851b22bc6f2391
#
_entry.id   2f6d142ef6c99c3b0e851b22bc6f2391
#
_cell.length_a   1.000
_cell.length_b   1.000
_cell.length_c   1.000
_cell.angle_alpha   90.00
_cell.angle_beta   90.00
_cell.angle_gamma   90.00
#
_symmetry.space_group_name_H-M   'P 1'
#
loop_
_entity.id
_entity.type
_entity.pdbx_description
1 polymer ?
#
loop_
_entity_poly.entity_id
_entity_poly.type
_entity_poly.pdbx_seq_one_letter_code
_entity_poly.pdbx_strand_id
1 'polypeptide(L)'
;MIDKPKLMAHLRTIPDYPVKGIVFFDVTTLFKDAECLKMLVDDLYEHYKDKGITKVVGVESRGYIAGAALALRLGAGFIMARKPGKLPAEKLSESYSKEYGTDSIEIHADAIDENDVVLIHDDLLATGGTVAATYRLVKRFNPKTVYMSFNIALDDVPKLDIYPRDAETYSILHLTEHDA
;
A
#
# COMPACT_ATOMS: atom_id res chain seq x y z
N MET A 1 5.54 16.26 13.81
CA MET A 1 5.72 16.49 12.34
C MET A 1 6.82 15.56 11.88
N ILE A 2 6.59 14.80 10.79
CA ILE A 2 7.57 13.82 10.28
C ILE A 2 8.80 14.53 9.71
N ASP A 3 9.98 13.98 9.94
CA ASP A 3 11.25 14.46 9.36
C ASP A 3 11.46 13.86 7.95
N LYS A 4 10.79 14.47 6.95
CA LYS A 4 10.91 14.03 5.54
C LYS A 4 12.34 14.10 5.01
N PRO A 5 13.16 15.15 5.28
CA PRO A 5 14.56 15.17 4.91
C PRO A 5 15.36 13.97 5.39
N LYS A 6 15.11 13.51 6.63
CA LYS A 6 15.76 12.31 7.16
C LYS A 6 15.34 11.05 6.40
N LEU A 7 14.04 10.89 6.08
CA LEU A 7 13.58 9.75 5.27
C LEU A 7 14.26 9.77 3.89
N MET A 8 14.32 10.92 3.25
CA MET A 8 14.99 11.06 1.94
C MET A 8 16.47 10.71 1.99
N ALA A 9 17.18 11.11 3.04
CA ALA A 9 18.61 10.78 3.22
C ALA A 9 18.88 9.28 3.38
N HIS A 10 17.88 8.50 3.82
CA HIS A 10 17.97 7.04 4.00
C HIS A 10 17.39 6.25 2.83
N LEU A 11 16.61 6.90 1.96
CA LEU A 11 15.98 6.25 0.82
C LEU A 11 17.02 5.99 -0.27
N ARG A 12 17.18 4.71 -0.67
CA ARG A 12 18.07 4.33 -1.76
C ARG A 12 17.37 4.54 -3.10
N THR A 13 18.08 5.16 -4.04
CA THR A 13 17.67 5.22 -5.44
C THR A 13 18.57 4.33 -6.29
N ILE A 14 18.00 3.66 -7.27
CA ILE A 14 18.71 2.78 -8.20
C ILE A 14 18.32 3.22 -9.62
N PRO A 15 19.22 3.91 -10.34
CA PRO A 15 18.94 4.29 -11.72
C PRO A 15 18.92 3.06 -12.63
N ASP A 16 18.17 3.17 -13.73
CA ASP A 16 18.07 2.15 -14.77
C ASP A 16 17.62 0.75 -14.25
N TYR A 17 16.74 0.69 -13.28
CA TYR A 17 16.19 -0.56 -12.74
C TYR A 17 14.65 -0.54 -12.70
N PRO A 18 13.95 -1.64 -13.11
CA PRO A 18 14.47 -2.91 -13.66
C PRO A 18 14.91 -2.80 -15.12
N VAL A 19 14.63 -1.68 -15.78
CA VAL A 19 15.01 -1.39 -17.17
C VAL A 19 15.56 0.03 -17.28
N LYS A 20 16.36 0.25 -18.32
CA LYS A 20 16.97 1.57 -18.59
C LYS A 20 15.92 2.68 -18.68
N GLY A 21 16.18 3.80 -18.03
CA GLY A 21 15.31 4.98 -17.96
C GLY A 21 14.32 4.98 -16.80
N ILE A 22 14.28 3.90 -15.98
CA ILE A 22 13.46 3.85 -14.76
C ILE A 22 14.33 4.12 -13.54
N VAL A 23 13.89 5.04 -12.68
CA VAL A 23 14.47 5.25 -11.35
C VAL A 23 13.66 4.44 -10.35
N PHE A 24 14.33 3.53 -9.65
CA PHE A 24 13.70 2.69 -8.63
C PHE A 24 13.99 3.23 -7.23
N PHE A 25 12.95 3.50 -6.46
CA PHE A 25 13.03 3.88 -5.06
C PHE A 25 12.92 2.63 -4.17
N ASP A 26 14.02 2.28 -3.53
CA ASP A 26 14.11 1.09 -2.67
C ASP A 26 13.70 1.41 -1.23
N VAL A 27 12.42 1.26 -0.95
CA VAL A 27 11.82 1.50 0.38
C VAL A 27 12.40 0.59 1.47
N THR A 28 13.03 -0.54 1.09
CA THR A 28 13.61 -1.47 2.07
C THR A 28 14.71 -0.84 2.91
N THR A 29 15.36 0.20 2.41
CA THR A 29 16.36 0.95 3.18
C THR A 29 15.75 1.77 4.32
N LEU A 30 14.48 2.19 4.18
CA LEU A 30 13.73 2.83 5.27
C LEU A 30 13.29 1.78 6.31
N PHE A 31 12.92 0.59 5.86
CA PHE A 31 12.45 -0.47 6.75
C PHE A 31 13.58 -1.06 7.61
N LYS A 32 14.82 -1.12 7.10
CA LYS A 32 15.98 -1.62 7.86
C LYS A 32 16.46 -0.67 8.94
N ASP A 33 16.11 0.62 8.86
CA ASP A 33 16.43 1.62 9.85
C ASP A 33 15.27 1.75 10.85
N ALA A 34 15.53 1.48 12.14
CA ALA A 34 14.49 1.42 13.15
C ALA A 34 13.78 2.77 13.35
N GLU A 35 14.50 3.88 13.20
CA GLU A 35 13.95 5.22 13.37
C GLU A 35 13.12 5.62 12.16
N CYS A 36 13.58 5.32 10.94
CA CYS A 36 12.80 5.55 9.71
C CYS A 36 11.52 4.72 9.71
N LEU A 37 11.60 3.42 10.03
CA LEU A 37 10.41 2.56 10.11
C LEU A 37 9.41 3.09 11.15
N LYS A 38 9.90 3.50 12.32
CA LYS A 38 9.06 4.11 13.35
C LYS A 38 8.37 5.39 12.84
N MET A 39 9.11 6.28 12.16
CA MET A 39 8.55 7.52 11.61
C MET A 39 7.44 7.25 10.59
N LEU A 40 7.63 6.28 9.68
CA LEU A 40 6.60 5.89 8.70
C LEU A 40 5.32 5.43 9.40
N VAL A 41 5.44 4.54 10.38
CA VAL A 41 4.29 3.99 11.11
C VAL A 41 3.63 5.06 11.98
N ASP A 42 4.40 5.94 12.61
CA ASP A 42 3.88 7.02 13.45
C ASP A 42 3.07 8.03 12.62
N ASP A 43 3.55 8.42 11.46
CA ASP A 43 2.87 9.37 10.58
C ASP A 43 1.54 8.81 10.05
N LEU A 44 1.55 7.57 9.57
CA LEU A 44 0.34 6.88 9.15
C LEU A 44 -0.66 6.74 10.32
N TYR A 45 -0.17 6.40 11.51
CA TYR A 45 -1.01 6.30 12.69
C TYR A 45 -1.67 7.65 13.05
N GLU A 46 -0.92 8.74 13.08
CA GLU A 46 -1.46 10.08 13.37
C GLU A 46 -2.54 10.49 12.36
N HIS A 47 -2.38 10.10 11.09
CA HIS A 47 -3.37 10.38 10.05
C HIS A 47 -4.66 9.56 10.21
N TYR A 48 -4.56 8.29 10.64
CA TYR A 48 -5.69 7.36 10.64
C TYR A 48 -6.29 7.05 12.02
N LYS A 49 -5.69 7.46 13.14
CA LYS A 49 -6.09 7.07 14.50
C LYS A 49 -7.56 7.40 14.85
N ASP A 50 -8.13 8.45 14.25
CA ASP A 50 -9.49 8.89 14.52
C ASP A 50 -10.51 8.46 13.45
N LYS A 51 -10.10 7.61 12.49
CA LYS A 51 -10.96 7.18 11.39
C LYS A 51 -11.68 5.85 11.65
N GLY A 52 -11.50 5.26 12.81
CA GLY A 52 -12.19 4.04 13.22
C GLY A 52 -11.80 2.80 12.40
N ILE A 53 -10.55 2.73 11.90
CA ILE A 53 -10.06 1.60 11.14
C ILE A 53 -10.16 0.30 11.95
N THR A 54 -10.82 -0.72 11.40
CA THR A 54 -10.96 -2.05 12.02
C THR A 54 -10.08 -3.11 11.36
N LYS A 55 -9.74 -2.91 10.10
CA LYS A 55 -8.90 -3.81 9.30
C LYS A 55 -7.88 -3.04 8.48
N VAL A 56 -6.63 -3.52 8.47
CA VAL A 56 -5.60 -3.06 7.53
C VAL A 56 -5.33 -4.19 6.55
N VAL A 57 -5.49 -3.93 5.26
CA VAL A 57 -5.16 -4.85 4.18
C VAL A 57 -3.79 -4.48 3.63
N GLY A 58 -2.79 -5.30 3.93
CA GLY A 58 -1.44 -5.13 3.37
C GLY A 58 -1.31 -5.82 2.02
N VAL A 59 -0.72 -5.12 1.05
CA VAL A 59 -0.50 -5.68 -0.29
C VAL A 59 0.84 -6.41 -0.36
N GLU A 60 0.84 -7.65 -0.88
CA GLU A 60 2.06 -8.47 -1.02
C GLU A 60 3.10 -7.79 -1.90
N SER A 61 4.33 -7.68 -1.41
CA SER A 61 4.80 -8.17 -0.10
C SER A 61 5.24 -7.03 0.82
N ARG A 62 5.74 -5.91 0.28
CA ARG A 62 6.35 -4.83 1.06
C ARG A 62 5.32 -4.02 1.84
N GLY A 63 4.05 -3.99 1.37
CA GLY A 63 2.93 -3.41 2.12
C GLY A 63 2.66 -4.07 3.46
N TYR A 64 3.16 -5.30 3.69
CA TYR A 64 2.98 -5.99 4.98
C TYR A 64 3.76 -5.35 6.12
N ILE A 65 4.94 -4.79 5.83
CA ILE A 65 5.89 -4.35 6.87
C ILE A 65 5.30 -3.20 7.68
N ALA A 66 5.06 -2.06 7.05
CA ALA A 66 4.44 -0.93 7.72
C ALA A 66 2.95 -1.18 8.01
N GLY A 67 2.24 -1.90 7.13
CA GLY A 67 0.82 -2.22 7.30
C GLY A 67 0.53 -3.04 8.54
N ALA A 68 1.32 -4.08 8.86
CA ALA A 68 1.14 -4.87 10.06
C ALA A 68 1.44 -4.08 11.33
N ALA A 69 2.52 -3.27 11.32
CA ALA A 69 2.85 -2.40 12.44
C ALA A 69 1.78 -1.32 12.68
N LEU A 70 1.22 -0.77 11.60
CA LEU A 70 0.12 0.20 11.68
C LEU A 70 -1.16 -0.44 12.23
N ALA A 71 -1.52 -1.65 11.76
CA ALA A 71 -2.68 -2.39 12.27
C ALA A 71 -2.58 -2.59 13.79
N LEU A 72 -1.42 -3.03 14.28
CA LEU A 72 -1.18 -3.21 15.71
C LEU A 72 -1.39 -1.90 16.48
N ARG A 73 -0.86 -0.78 15.98
CA ARG A 73 -1.01 0.53 16.65
C ARG A 73 -2.45 1.06 16.64
N LEU A 74 -3.19 0.81 15.56
CA LEU A 74 -4.60 1.19 15.44
C LEU A 74 -5.55 0.28 16.23
N GLY A 75 -5.06 -0.85 16.77
CA GLY A 75 -5.92 -1.88 17.37
C GLY A 75 -6.80 -2.59 16.34
N ALA A 76 -6.37 -2.62 15.08
CA ALA A 76 -7.07 -3.21 13.94
C ALA A 76 -6.53 -4.61 13.62
N GLY A 77 -7.36 -5.44 12.96
CA GLY A 77 -6.91 -6.70 12.37
C GLY A 77 -6.03 -6.46 11.14
N PHE A 78 -5.09 -7.38 10.85
CA PHE A 78 -4.28 -7.33 9.64
C PHE A 78 -4.67 -8.43 8.66
N ILE A 79 -4.91 -8.06 7.41
CA ILE A 79 -5.31 -8.95 6.33
C ILE A 79 -4.23 -8.94 5.25
N MET A 80 -3.86 -10.11 4.77
CA MET A 80 -2.90 -10.24 3.67
C MET A 80 -3.63 -10.29 2.32
N ALA A 81 -3.40 -9.29 1.47
CA ALA A 81 -3.72 -9.38 0.05
C ALA A 81 -2.51 -10.02 -0.67
N ARG A 82 -2.71 -11.19 -1.27
CA ARG A 82 -1.62 -12.04 -1.75
C ARG A 82 -1.69 -12.36 -3.25
N LYS A 83 -0.56 -12.69 -3.81
CA LYS A 83 -0.48 -13.26 -5.16
C LYS A 83 -1.15 -14.63 -5.23
N PRO A 84 -1.65 -15.05 -6.42
CA PRO A 84 -2.38 -16.30 -6.59
C PRO A 84 -1.68 -17.53 -6.01
N GLY A 85 -2.46 -18.40 -5.40
CA GLY A 85 -1.98 -19.68 -4.84
C GLY A 85 -1.19 -19.60 -3.54
N LYS A 86 -1.14 -18.41 -2.90
CA LYS A 86 -0.43 -18.21 -1.63
C LYS A 86 -1.33 -18.32 -0.41
N LEU A 87 -2.64 -18.21 -0.59
CA LEU A 87 -3.62 -18.36 0.49
C LEU A 87 -4.22 -19.77 0.50
N PRO A 88 -4.25 -20.43 1.64
CA PRO A 88 -4.96 -21.68 1.82
C PRO A 88 -6.45 -21.56 1.87
N ALA A 89 -7.39 -22.03 2.12
CA ALA A 89 -8.82 -21.83 2.33
C ALA A 89 -9.55 -21.10 1.19
N GLU A 90 -10.82 -20.84 1.39
CA GLU A 90 -11.66 -20.12 0.45
C GLU A 90 -11.22 -18.65 0.33
N LYS A 91 -11.18 -18.16 -0.90
CA LYS A 91 -10.69 -16.83 -1.21
C LYS A 91 -11.43 -16.21 -2.37
N LEU A 92 -11.45 -14.89 -2.40
CA LEU A 92 -11.85 -14.10 -3.54
C LEU A 92 -10.61 -13.64 -4.29
N SER A 93 -10.71 -13.54 -5.61
CA SER A 93 -9.63 -13.10 -6.49
C SER A 93 -10.10 -11.96 -7.39
N GLU A 94 -9.19 -11.04 -7.67
CA GLU A 94 -9.38 -9.95 -8.62
C GLU A 94 -8.17 -9.84 -9.53
N SER A 95 -8.43 -9.81 -10.84
CA SER A 95 -7.38 -9.70 -11.86
C SER A 95 -7.19 -8.27 -12.34
N TYR A 96 -5.97 -7.93 -12.76
CA TYR A 96 -5.66 -6.64 -13.36
C TYR A 96 -4.60 -6.78 -14.45
N SER A 97 -4.72 -5.94 -15.46
CA SER A 97 -3.76 -5.89 -16.58
C SER A 97 -2.50 -5.13 -16.15
N LYS A 98 -1.35 -5.62 -16.60
CA LYS A 98 -0.06 -4.94 -16.63
C LYS A 98 0.33 -4.61 -18.05
N GLU A 99 1.39 -3.85 -18.26
CA GLU A 99 1.94 -3.63 -19.60
C GLU A 99 2.27 -4.96 -20.31
N TYR A 100 2.70 -5.95 -19.53
CA TYR A 100 2.99 -7.30 -20.03
C TYR A 100 2.21 -8.32 -19.20
N GLY A 101 1.03 -8.72 -19.72
CA GLY A 101 0.20 -9.79 -19.13
C GLY A 101 -0.80 -9.34 -18.08
N THR A 102 -1.40 -10.35 -17.44
CA THR A 102 -2.40 -10.19 -16.38
C THR A 102 -1.82 -10.72 -15.08
N ASP A 103 -2.09 -10.01 -13.99
CA ASP A 103 -1.77 -10.44 -12.63
C ASP A 103 -3.05 -10.47 -11.80
N SER A 104 -3.00 -11.07 -10.62
CA SER A 104 -4.16 -11.17 -9.74
C SER A 104 -3.75 -10.97 -8.28
N ILE A 105 -4.72 -10.57 -7.47
CA ILE A 105 -4.60 -10.47 -6.02
C ILE A 105 -5.72 -11.25 -5.35
N GLU A 106 -5.44 -11.91 -4.24
CA GLU A 106 -6.37 -12.76 -3.50
C GLU A 106 -6.47 -12.33 -2.04
N ILE A 107 -7.69 -12.41 -1.48
CA ILE A 107 -7.99 -12.22 -0.04
C ILE A 107 -8.90 -13.37 0.39
N HIS A 108 -8.74 -13.87 1.64
CA HIS A 108 -9.64 -14.88 2.21
C HIS A 108 -11.09 -14.40 2.21
N ALA A 109 -12.03 -15.28 1.89
CA ALA A 109 -13.44 -14.95 1.72
C ALA A 109 -14.14 -14.51 3.03
N ASP A 110 -13.58 -14.82 4.17
CA ASP A 110 -14.06 -14.48 5.52
C ASP A 110 -13.32 -13.33 6.20
N ALA A 111 -12.46 -12.60 5.45
CA ALA A 111 -11.53 -11.64 6.05
C ALA A 111 -12.17 -10.30 6.45
N ILE A 112 -13.24 -9.89 5.78
CA ILE A 112 -13.86 -8.55 5.89
C ILE A 112 -15.38 -8.73 5.94
N ASP A 113 -16.06 -7.89 6.72
CA ASP A 113 -17.52 -7.80 6.75
C ASP A 113 -18.03 -6.37 6.51
N GLU A 114 -19.35 -6.20 6.46
CA GLU A 114 -20.02 -4.95 6.15
C GLU A 114 -19.86 -3.85 7.22
N ASN A 115 -19.46 -4.21 8.43
CA ASN A 115 -19.23 -3.26 9.54
C ASN A 115 -17.80 -2.75 9.54
N ASP A 116 -16.90 -3.37 8.79
CA ASP A 116 -15.49 -3.01 8.79
C ASP A 116 -15.22 -1.65 8.12
N VAL A 117 -14.29 -0.94 8.72
CA VAL A 117 -13.63 0.23 8.14
C VAL A 117 -12.23 -0.22 7.72
N VAL A 118 -11.98 -0.28 6.43
CA VAL A 118 -10.79 -0.91 5.87
C VAL A 118 -9.78 0.15 5.41
N LEU A 119 -8.51 -0.06 5.76
CA LEU A 119 -7.38 0.68 5.21
C LEU A 119 -6.52 -0.26 4.36
N ILE A 120 -6.44 0.00 3.06
CA ILE A 120 -5.49 -0.69 2.18
C ILE A 120 -4.14 0.02 2.27
N HIS A 121 -3.07 -0.74 2.51
CA HIS A 121 -1.71 -0.20 2.60
C HIS A 121 -0.75 -0.93 1.66
N ASP A 122 0.02 -0.13 0.89
CA ASP A 122 1.18 -0.61 0.15
C ASP A 122 2.38 0.32 0.39
N ASP A 123 3.58 -0.12 0.06
CA ASP A 123 4.79 0.68 0.26
C ASP A 123 4.91 1.82 -0.76
N LEU A 124 4.53 1.58 -2.01
CA LEU A 124 4.72 2.54 -3.10
C LEU A 124 3.53 2.55 -4.06
N LEU A 125 3.06 3.75 -4.38
CA LEU A 125 2.06 4.01 -5.41
C LEU A 125 2.74 4.50 -6.70
N ALA A 126 2.83 3.62 -7.71
CA ALA A 126 3.24 3.97 -9.07
C ALA A 126 1.99 4.14 -9.97
N THR A 127 1.72 3.24 -10.88
CA THR A 127 0.53 3.28 -11.76
C THR A 127 -0.80 3.03 -11.05
N GLY A 128 -0.77 2.39 -9.88
CA GLY A 128 -1.95 2.08 -9.08
C GLY A 128 -2.71 0.81 -9.49
N GLY A 129 -2.19 0.01 -10.42
CA GLY A 129 -2.88 -1.20 -10.90
C GLY A 129 -3.17 -2.22 -9.81
N THR A 130 -2.16 -2.54 -8.99
CA THR A 130 -2.30 -3.53 -7.89
C THR A 130 -3.26 -3.04 -6.82
N VAL A 131 -3.13 -1.78 -6.40
CA VAL A 131 -4.02 -1.22 -5.38
C VAL A 131 -5.45 -1.08 -5.89
N ALA A 132 -5.65 -0.74 -7.17
CA ALA A 132 -6.98 -0.68 -7.79
C ALA A 132 -7.66 -2.06 -7.79
N ALA A 133 -6.93 -3.13 -8.11
CA ALA A 133 -7.45 -4.49 -8.01
C ALA A 133 -7.77 -4.85 -6.54
N THR A 134 -6.87 -4.52 -5.61
CA THR A 134 -7.11 -4.74 -4.17
C THR A 134 -8.34 -3.97 -3.69
N TYR A 135 -8.50 -2.72 -4.12
CA TYR A 135 -9.67 -1.90 -3.79
C TYR A 135 -10.97 -2.53 -4.30
N ARG A 136 -11.03 -2.94 -5.58
CA ARG A 136 -12.21 -3.64 -6.13
C ARG A 136 -12.51 -4.93 -5.38
N LEU A 137 -11.47 -5.70 -5.04
CA LEU A 137 -11.63 -6.94 -4.27
C LEU A 137 -12.20 -6.67 -2.88
N VAL A 138 -11.67 -5.68 -2.15
CA VAL A 138 -12.17 -5.26 -0.84
C VAL A 138 -13.62 -4.76 -0.94
N LYS A 139 -13.98 -4.01 -1.97
CA LYS A 139 -15.35 -3.52 -2.20
C LYS A 139 -16.37 -4.64 -2.39
N ARG A 140 -15.98 -5.84 -2.81
CA ARG A 140 -16.88 -7.00 -2.93
C ARG A 140 -17.38 -7.51 -1.58
N PHE A 141 -16.70 -7.22 -0.49
CA PHE A 141 -17.14 -7.49 0.88
C PHE A 141 -18.14 -6.47 1.40
N ASN A 142 -18.36 -5.38 0.65
CA ASN A 142 -19.27 -4.27 1.00
C ASN A 142 -18.95 -3.61 2.37
N PRO A 143 -17.66 -3.31 2.69
CA PRO A 143 -17.31 -2.70 3.95
C PRO A 143 -17.91 -1.28 4.07
N LYS A 144 -18.01 -0.78 5.29
CA LYS A 144 -18.55 0.55 5.60
C LYS A 144 -17.76 1.68 4.93
N THR A 145 -16.44 1.58 4.93
CA THR A 145 -15.54 2.57 4.31
C THR A 145 -14.23 1.91 3.89
N VAL A 146 -13.61 2.41 2.83
CA VAL A 146 -12.28 1.98 2.37
C VAL A 146 -11.39 3.20 2.18
N TYR A 147 -10.24 3.19 2.84
CA TYR A 147 -9.14 4.15 2.70
C TYR A 147 -7.94 3.50 2.03
N MET A 148 -7.05 4.31 1.48
CA MET A 148 -5.78 3.85 0.91
C MET A 148 -4.61 4.65 1.45
N SER A 149 -3.48 3.98 1.73
CA SER A 149 -2.26 4.63 2.19
C SER A 149 -1.00 4.05 1.57
N PHE A 150 0.02 4.92 1.44
CA PHE A 150 1.32 4.54 0.89
C PHE A 150 2.44 5.23 1.67
N ASN A 151 3.62 4.60 1.71
CA ASN A 151 4.80 5.31 2.20
C ASN A 151 5.27 6.33 1.16
N ILE A 152 5.24 5.97 -0.13
CA ILE A 152 5.68 6.81 -1.25
C ILE A 152 4.63 6.83 -2.36
N ALA A 153 4.32 7.99 -2.92
CA ALA A 153 3.63 8.15 -4.20
C ALA A 153 4.60 8.72 -5.24
N LEU A 154 4.62 8.14 -6.44
CA LEU A 154 5.34 8.68 -7.59
C LEU A 154 4.39 9.60 -8.37
N ASP A 155 4.61 10.91 -8.26
CA ASP A 155 3.67 11.91 -8.77
C ASP A 155 3.77 12.10 -10.29
N ASP A 156 4.93 11.84 -10.88
CA ASP A 156 5.19 11.87 -12.32
C ASP A 156 4.74 10.61 -13.07
N VAL A 157 4.38 9.54 -12.35
CA VAL A 157 3.85 8.32 -12.96
C VAL A 157 2.33 8.43 -13.12
N PRO A 158 1.80 8.44 -14.36
CA PRO A 158 0.36 8.50 -14.59
C PRO A 158 -0.37 7.32 -13.95
N LYS A 159 -1.44 7.62 -13.23
CA LYS A 159 -2.29 6.57 -12.65
C LYS A 159 -3.20 6.00 -13.74
N LEU A 160 -3.36 4.67 -13.74
CA LEU A 160 -4.26 3.99 -14.64
C LEU A 160 -5.70 4.48 -14.47
N ASP A 161 -6.52 4.37 -15.52
CA ASP A 161 -7.95 4.79 -15.48
C ASP A 161 -8.76 4.03 -14.43
N ILE A 162 -8.35 2.79 -14.13
CA ILE A 162 -8.97 1.93 -13.11
C ILE A 162 -8.63 2.34 -11.66
N TYR A 163 -7.72 3.31 -11.46
CA TYR A 163 -7.35 3.77 -10.12
C TYR A 163 -8.54 4.49 -9.45
N PRO A 164 -8.93 4.14 -8.21
CA PRO A 164 -10.10 4.70 -7.53
C PRO A 164 -9.82 6.11 -7.01
N ARG A 165 -10.00 7.12 -7.87
CA ARG A 165 -9.69 8.54 -7.60
C ARG A 165 -10.61 9.18 -6.56
N ASP A 166 -11.76 8.57 -6.29
CA ASP A 166 -12.75 8.98 -5.30
C ASP A 166 -12.46 8.44 -3.89
N ALA A 167 -11.58 7.45 -3.78
CA ALA A 167 -11.16 6.91 -2.48
C ALA A 167 -10.18 7.87 -1.78
N GLU A 168 -10.42 8.13 -0.50
CA GLU A 168 -9.49 8.92 0.31
C GLU A 168 -8.14 8.22 0.40
N THR A 169 -7.10 8.91 -0.08
CA THR A 169 -5.74 8.37 -0.19
C THR A 169 -4.76 9.30 0.53
N TYR A 170 -3.84 8.71 1.29
CA TYR A 170 -2.75 9.43 1.93
C TYR A 170 -1.39 8.79 1.61
N SER A 171 -0.40 9.62 1.27
CA SER A 171 0.99 9.21 1.05
C SER A 171 1.92 10.09 1.86
N ILE A 172 2.92 9.46 2.51
CA ILE A 172 3.87 10.18 3.36
C ILE A 172 4.80 11.06 2.52
N LEU A 173 5.42 10.45 1.50
CA LEU A 173 6.32 11.10 0.57
C LEU A 173 5.68 11.16 -0.82
N HIS A 174 5.87 12.29 -1.49
CA HIS A 174 5.50 12.52 -2.88
C HIS A 174 6.79 12.77 -3.65
N LEU A 175 7.14 11.88 -4.56
CA LEU A 175 8.42 11.87 -5.27
C LEU A 175 8.21 11.86 -6.78
N THR A 176 9.20 12.38 -7.47
CA THR A 176 9.36 12.35 -8.92
C THR A 176 10.72 11.73 -9.27
N GLU A 177 10.98 11.43 -10.53
CA GLU A 177 12.29 10.96 -10.98
C GLU A 177 13.43 11.95 -10.69
N HIS A 178 13.09 13.26 -10.47
CA HIS A 178 14.06 14.30 -10.14
C HIS A 178 14.49 14.31 -8.66
N ASP A 179 13.83 13.51 -7.82
CA ASP A 179 14.16 13.36 -6.38
C ASP A 179 15.17 12.25 -6.13
N ALA A 180 15.76 11.66 -7.19
CA ALA A 180 16.67 10.51 -7.15
C ALA A 180 18.16 10.90 -7.04
#